data_7b1fffb32d80ed43599c0a2b73657714
#
_entry.id   7b1fffb32d80ed43599c0a2b73657714
#
_cell.length_a   1.000
_cell.length_b   1.000
_cell.length_c   1.000
_cell.angle_alpha   90.00
_cell.angle_beta   90.00
_cell.angle_gamma   90.00
#
_symmetry.space_group_name_H-M   'P 1'
#
loop_
_entity.id
_entity.type
_entity.pdbx_description
1 polymer ?
#
loop_
_entity_poly.entity_id
_entity_poly.type
_entity_poly.pdbx_seq_one_letter_code
_entity_poly.pdbx_strand_id
1 'polypeptide(L)'
;MTQRAVNNAMVLYELGITSEELQTAREITEKVPALLNVLRSPLVTSEKKHHLIERVFDGSGLPRHLINFYKVMCNDGGIEELADIYAEWQKIWDTSHNRVRVECVFAETPSPEKENEIKAFLSRKYPGKELIYQISINPSLLGGVRSRIGNEEYDWTFAARIRQLKDAVGQI
;
A
#
# COMPACT_ATOMS: atom_id res chain seq x y z
N MET A 1 -8.64 -3.58 -10.89
CA MET A 1 -7.35 -4.27 -10.84
C MET A 1 -7.21 -5.16 -12.06
N THR A 2 -6.25 -4.91 -12.91
CA THR A 2 -6.08 -5.55 -14.20
C THR A 2 -4.94 -6.58 -14.14
N GLN A 3 -5.01 -7.64 -14.97
CA GLN A 3 -3.91 -8.61 -15.11
C GLN A 3 -2.61 -7.94 -15.53
N ARG A 4 -2.71 -6.84 -16.26
CA ARG A 4 -1.58 -6.02 -16.69
C ARG A 4 -0.85 -5.37 -15.51
N ALA A 5 -1.59 -4.84 -14.52
CA ALA A 5 -0.99 -4.27 -13.31
C ALA A 5 -0.21 -5.33 -12.51
N VAL A 6 -0.74 -6.55 -12.41
CA VAL A 6 -0.06 -7.67 -11.74
C VAL A 6 1.23 -8.06 -12.47
N ASN A 7 1.19 -8.17 -13.81
CA ASN A 7 2.36 -8.51 -14.60
C ASN A 7 3.45 -7.43 -14.50
N ASN A 8 3.07 -6.15 -14.56
CA ASN A 8 4.01 -5.04 -14.43
C ASN A 8 4.61 -4.94 -13.02
N ALA A 9 3.84 -5.26 -11.99
CA ALA A 9 4.34 -5.36 -10.61
C ALA A 9 5.36 -6.49 -10.46
N MET A 10 5.13 -7.63 -11.11
CA MET A 10 6.08 -8.74 -11.13
C MET A 10 7.39 -8.35 -11.86
N VAL A 11 7.29 -7.66 -12.99
CA VAL A 11 8.47 -7.13 -13.70
C VAL A 11 9.29 -6.19 -12.80
N LEU A 12 8.64 -5.26 -12.09
CA LEU A 12 9.33 -4.38 -11.14
C LEU A 12 10.04 -5.17 -10.03
N TYR A 13 9.42 -6.23 -9.55
CA TYR A 13 10.03 -7.10 -8.54
C TYR A 13 11.24 -7.86 -9.09
N GLU A 14 11.14 -8.41 -10.30
CA GLU A 14 12.23 -9.12 -10.98
C GLU A 14 13.40 -8.19 -11.35
N LEU A 15 13.12 -6.91 -11.61
CA LEU A 15 14.14 -5.89 -11.80
C LEU A 15 14.94 -5.56 -10.52
N GLY A 16 14.56 -6.13 -9.38
CA GLY A 16 15.24 -5.93 -8.10
C GLY A 16 15.01 -4.54 -7.48
N ILE A 17 13.92 -3.87 -7.86
CA ILE A 17 13.56 -2.57 -7.28
C ILE A 17 13.27 -2.73 -5.79
N THR A 18 13.93 -1.94 -4.98
CA THR A 18 13.75 -1.93 -3.52
C THR A 18 12.52 -1.12 -3.10
N SER A 19 12.05 -1.37 -1.87
CA SER A 19 10.93 -0.61 -1.30
C SER A 19 11.25 0.89 -1.18
N GLU A 20 12.49 1.25 -0.89
CA GLU A 20 12.93 2.65 -0.77
C GLU A 20 12.94 3.35 -2.14
N GLU A 21 13.46 2.69 -3.17
CA GLU A 21 13.48 3.23 -4.53
C GLU A 21 12.07 3.44 -5.07
N LEU A 22 11.17 2.47 -4.85
CA LEU A 22 9.80 2.59 -5.31
C LEU A 22 9.04 3.68 -4.54
N GLN A 23 9.27 3.79 -3.23
CA GLN A 23 8.70 4.86 -2.40
C GLN A 23 9.18 6.23 -2.89
N THR A 24 10.47 6.39 -3.15
CA THR A 24 11.05 7.63 -3.68
C THR A 24 10.43 8.01 -5.03
N ALA A 25 10.30 7.03 -5.94
CA ALA A 25 9.66 7.26 -7.24
C ALA A 25 8.20 7.68 -7.11
N ARG A 26 7.47 7.06 -6.19
CA ARG A 26 6.08 7.41 -5.87
C ARG A 26 5.96 8.82 -5.33
N GLU A 27 6.78 9.21 -4.36
CA GLU A 27 6.79 10.56 -3.80
C GLU A 27 7.09 11.63 -4.85
N ILE A 28 8.02 11.38 -5.76
CA ILE A 28 8.34 12.29 -6.86
C ILE A 28 7.10 12.46 -7.76
N THR A 29 6.43 11.38 -8.13
CA THR A 29 5.24 11.43 -8.99
C THR A 29 4.05 12.09 -8.30
N GLU A 30 3.88 11.92 -6.99
CA GLU A 30 2.82 12.55 -6.19
C GLU A 30 3.08 14.06 -5.96
N LYS A 31 4.34 14.47 -5.80
CA LYS A 31 4.73 15.90 -5.66
C LYS A 31 4.52 16.71 -6.94
N VAL A 32 4.42 16.07 -8.08
CA VAL A 32 4.24 16.72 -9.38
C VAL A 32 2.97 16.19 -10.08
N PRO A 33 1.76 16.56 -9.62
CA PRO A 33 0.50 16.05 -10.20
C PRO A 33 0.36 16.36 -11.70
N ALA A 34 0.93 17.49 -12.16
CA ALA A 34 0.97 17.85 -13.57
C ALA A 34 1.75 16.83 -14.43
N LEU A 35 2.74 16.14 -13.84
CA LEU A 35 3.51 15.10 -14.53
C LEU A 35 2.59 13.99 -15.03
N LEU A 36 1.78 13.40 -14.15
CA LEU A 36 0.88 12.31 -14.51
C LEU A 36 -0.11 12.71 -15.59
N ASN A 37 -0.62 13.95 -15.54
CA ASN A 37 -1.53 14.47 -16.57
C ASN A 37 -0.86 14.57 -17.94
N VAL A 38 0.40 15.02 -17.99
CA VAL A 38 1.16 15.10 -19.25
C VAL A 38 1.49 13.70 -19.78
N LEU A 39 1.89 12.78 -18.87
CA LEU A 39 2.24 11.40 -19.26
C LEU A 39 1.03 10.61 -19.78
N ARG A 40 -0.16 10.89 -19.28
CA ARG A 40 -1.43 10.29 -19.74
C ARG A 40 -1.93 10.88 -21.06
N SER A 41 -1.56 12.12 -21.36
CA SER A 41 -2.09 12.83 -22.53
C SER A 41 -1.67 12.17 -23.85
N PRO A 42 -2.60 11.80 -24.73
CA PRO A 42 -2.28 11.29 -26.06
C PRO A 42 -1.74 12.37 -27.01
N LEU A 43 -1.90 13.64 -26.66
CA LEU A 43 -1.44 14.77 -27.47
C LEU A 43 0.08 15.02 -27.32
N VAL A 44 0.72 14.43 -26.31
CA VAL A 44 2.14 14.58 -26.06
C VAL A 44 2.88 13.39 -26.66
N THR A 45 3.90 13.68 -27.52
CA THR A 45 4.70 12.64 -28.14
C THR A 45 5.51 11.84 -27.13
N SER A 46 5.79 10.56 -27.43
CA SER A 46 6.58 9.69 -26.55
C SER A 46 7.95 10.27 -26.21
N GLU A 47 8.60 10.92 -27.16
CA GLU A 47 9.92 11.57 -26.95
C GLU A 47 9.86 12.66 -25.88
N LYS A 48 8.82 13.51 -25.93
CA LYS A 48 8.62 14.57 -24.91
C LYS A 48 8.32 13.98 -23.54
N LYS A 49 7.53 12.90 -23.50
CA LYS A 49 7.25 12.18 -22.25
C LYS A 49 8.51 11.58 -21.65
N HIS A 50 9.33 10.91 -22.48
CA HIS A 50 10.60 10.32 -22.04
C HIS A 50 11.56 11.38 -21.52
N HIS A 51 11.70 12.51 -22.21
CA HIS A 51 12.55 13.62 -21.76
C HIS A 51 12.04 14.20 -20.43
N LEU A 52 10.73 14.32 -20.26
CA LEU A 52 10.14 14.80 -19.02
C LEU A 52 10.42 13.84 -17.85
N ILE A 53 10.27 12.53 -18.07
CA ILE A 53 10.61 11.50 -17.10
C ILE A 53 12.08 11.61 -16.69
N GLU A 54 12.99 11.70 -17.63
CA GLU A 54 14.43 11.86 -17.35
C GLU A 54 14.69 13.10 -16.47
N ARG A 55 14.12 14.25 -16.80
CA ARG A 55 14.30 15.48 -16.06
C ARG A 55 13.72 15.44 -14.64
N VAL A 56 12.57 14.79 -14.47
CA VAL A 56 11.90 14.70 -13.16
C VAL A 56 12.63 13.75 -12.22
N PHE A 57 13.18 12.66 -12.78
CA PHE A 57 13.96 11.69 -11.99
C PHE A 57 15.47 12.00 -11.97
N ASP A 58 15.92 13.07 -12.65
CA ASP A 58 17.31 13.48 -12.60
C ASP A 58 17.74 13.87 -11.19
N GLY A 59 18.90 13.38 -10.77
CA GLY A 59 19.41 13.61 -9.41
C GLY A 59 18.68 12.87 -8.27
N SER A 60 17.66 12.06 -8.58
CA SER A 60 16.92 11.31 -7.54
C SER A 60 17.67 10.09 -6.99
N GLY A 61 18.76 9.66 -7.62
CA GLY A 61 19.50 8.44 -7.27
C GLY A 61 18.79 7.14 -7.69
N LEU A 62 17.65 7.23 -8.38
CA LEU A 62 16.90 6.06 -8.82
C LEU A 62 17.63 5.29 -9.93
N PRO A 63 17.54 3.95 -9.94
CA PRO A 63 18.22 3.14 -10.93
C PRO A 63 17.61 3.33 -12.32
N ARG A 64 18.47 3.30 -13.34
CA ARG A 64 18.08 3.55 -14.75
C ARG A 64 16.99 2.61 -15.26
N HIS A 65 16.97 1.37 -14.81
CA HIS A 65 15.96 0.40 -15.21
C HIS A 65 14.56 0.77 -14.69
N LEU A 66 14.45 1.40 -13.50
CA LEU A 66 13.18 1.94 -13.02
C LEU A 66 12.72 3.13 -13.88
N ILE A 67 13.63 4.04 -14.24
CA ILE A 67 13.31 5.15 -15.15
C ILE A 67 12.84 4.62 -16.51
N ASN A 68 13.51 3.60 -17.05
CA ASN A 68 13.12 2.96 -18.30
C ASN A 68 11.74 2.27 -18.18
N PHE A 69 11.42 1.66 -17.04
CA PHE A 69 10.10 1.11 -16.77
C PHE A 69 9.01 2.19 -16.94
N TYR A 70 9.18 3.39 -16.38
CA TYR A 70 8.23 4.49 -16.58
C TYR A 70 8.07 4.90 -18.04
N LYS A 71 9.15 4.89 -18.82
CA LYS A 71 9.10 5.19 -20.25
C LYS A 71 8.28 4.16 -21.02
N VAL A 72 8.47 2.87 -20.72
CA VAL A 72 7.68 1.78 -21.33
C VAL A 72 6.21 1.93 -20.95
N MET A 73 5.91 2.19 -19.67
CA MET A 73 4.54 2.41 -19.21
C MET A 73 3.86 3.59 -19.91
N CYS A 74 4.61 4.64 -20.26
CA CYS A 74 4.07 5.76 -21.03
C CYS A 74 3.68 5.37 -22.46
N ASN A 75 4.48 4.53 -23.11
CA ASN A 75 4.20 4.10 -24.48
C ASN A 75 2.97 3.19 -24.56
N ASP A 76 2.82 2.32 -23.55
CA ASP A 76 1.76 1.32 -23.51
C ASP A 76 0.47 1.81 -22.85
N GLY A 77 0.41 3.09 -22.43
CA GLY A 77 -0.74 3.66 -21.70
C GLY A 77 -0.91 3.14 -20.27
N GLY A 78 0.10 2.45 -19.73
CA GLY A 78 0.05 1.84 -18.38
C GLY A 78 0.22 2.82 -17.21
N ILE A 79 0.50 4.09 -17.51
CA ILE A 79 0.63 5.14 -16.48
C ILE A 79 -0.64 5.32 -15.64
N GLU A 80 -1.81 5.01 -16.18
CA GLU A 80 -3.07 5.07 -15.45
C GLU A 80 -3.16 4.01 -14.35
N GLU A 81 -2.45 2.90 -14.51
CA GLU A 81 -2.46 1.76 -13.62
C GLU A 81 -1.33 1.80 -12.57
N LEU A 82 -0.52 2.88 -12.50
CA LEU A 82 0.62 2.96 -11.59
C LEU A 82 0.24 2.71 -10.12
N ALA A 83 -0.89 3.22 -9.67
CA ALA A 83 -1.35 3.00 -8.29
C ALA A 83 -1.63 1.51 -8.01
N ASP A 84 -2.25 0.82 -8.96
CA ASP A 84 -2.52 -0.62 -8.87
C ASP A 84 -1.22 -1.42 -8.94
N ILE A 85 -0.28 -1.02 -9.82
CA ILE A 85 1.05 -1.65 -9.96
C ILE A 85 1.82 -1.55 -8.64
N TYR A 86 1.83 -0.40 -8.00
CA TYR A 86 2.49 -0.21 -6.70
C TYR A 86 1.86 -1.05 -5.61
N ALA A 87 0.53 -1.13 -5.58
CA ALA A 87 -0.19 -1.95 -4.60
C ALA A 87 0.12 -3.44 -4.77
N GLU A 88 0.18 -3.94 -6.02
CA GLU A 88 0.53 -5.33 -6.30
C GLU A 88 2.01 -5.63 -6.02
N TRP A 89 2.92 -4.74 -6.44
CA TRP A 89 4.33 -4.88 -6.12
C TRP A 89 4.56 -4.99 -4.61
N GLN A 90 3.85 -4.16 -3.84
CA GLN A 90 3.93 -4.16 -2.38
C GLN A 90 3.50 -5.50 -1.78
N LYS A 91 2.46 -6.15 -2.34
CA LYS A 91 2.03 -7.49 -1.89
C LYS A 91 3.07 -8.56 -2.21
N ILE A 92 3.66 -8.49 -3.42
CA ILE A 92 4.73 -9.42 -3.83
C ILE A 92 5.93 -9.25 -2.90
N TRP A 93 6.34 -8.01 -2.66
CA TRP A 93 7.46 -7.68 -1.79
C TRP A 93 7.25 -8.16 -0.36
N ASP A 94 6.09 -7.85 0.22
CA ASP A 94 5.75 -8.25 1.58
C ASP A 94 5.73 -9.79 1.72
N THR A 95 5.15 -10.49 0.74
CA THR A 95 5.12 -11.96 0.74
C THR A 95 6.50 -12.58 0.67
N SER A 96 7.38 -12.06 -0.21
CA SER A 96 8.74 -12.59 -0.38
C SER A 96 9.66 -12.32 0.81
N HIS A 97 9.36 -11.28 1.60
CA HIS A 97 10.10 -10.92 2.81
C HIS A 97 9.43 -11.41 4.11
N ASN A 98 8.45 -12.32 4.03
CA ASN A 98 7.66 -12.79 5.18
C ASN A 98 7.04 -11.65 6.01
N ARG A 99 6.67 -10.56 5.35
CA ARG A 99 6.02 -9.39 5.94
C ARG A 99 4.52 -9.50 5.84
N VAL A 100 3.83 -8.99 6.84
CA VAL A 100 2.36 -8.92 6.86
C VAL A 100 1.94 -7.55 7.32
N ARG A 101 1.12 -6.87 6.52
CA ARG A 101 0.56 -5.57 6.88
C ARG A 101 -0.67 -5.74 7.75
N VAL A 102 -0.65 -4.98 8.84
CA VAL A 102 -1.73 -4.92 9.81
C VAL A 102 -2.30 -3.52 9.79
N GLU A 103 -3.52 -3.38 9.32
CA GLU A 103 -4.26 -2.11 9.39
C GLU A 103 -4.99 -2.06 10.74
N CYS A 104 -4.59 -1.14 11.62
CA CYS A 104 -5.25 -0.91 12.91
C CYS A 104 -6.00 0.41 12.87
N VAL A 105 -7.31 0.36 13.01
CA VAL A 105 -8.17 1.54 13.10
C VAL A 105 -8.65 1.68 14.55
N PHE A 106 -8.19 2.72 15.21
CA PHE A 106 -8.58 3.04 16.59
C PHE A 106 -9.68 4.10 16.60
N ALA A 107 -10.57 4.06 17.58
CA ALA A 107 -11.57 5.11 17.78
C ALA A 107 -10.95 6.43 18.28
N GLU A 108 -9.88 6.34 19.04
CA GLU A 108 -9.10 7.45 19.62
C GLU A 108 -7.61 7.11 19.61
N THR A 109 -6.76 8.08 19.90
CA THR A 109 -5.32 7.84 20.01
C THR A 109 -5.05 6.73 21.04
N PRO A 110 -4.43 5.60 20.63
CA PRO A 110 -4.19 4.49 21.54
C PRO A 110 -3.17 4.84 22.61
N SER A 111 -3.38 4.33 23.83
CA SER A 111 -2.30 4.32 24.82
C SER A 111 -1.22 3.31 24.41
N PRO A 112 0.04 3.54 24.78
CA PRO A 112 1.14 2.61 24.50
C PRO A 112 0.86 1.18 24.99
N GLU A 113 0.13 1.04 26.07
CA GLU A 113 -0.25 -0.26 26.66
C GLU A 113 -1.21 -1.01 25.74
N LYS A 114 -2.29 -0.36 25.26
CA LYS A 114 -3.26 -0.95 24.33
C LYS A 114 -2.61 -1.33 23.00
N GLU A 115 -1.73 -0.47 22.51
CA GLU A 115 -0.99 -0.76 21.29
C GLU A 115 -0.11 -2.01 21.44
N ASN A 116 0.60 -2.13 22.57
CA ASN A 116 1.46 -3.27 22.86
C ASN A 116 0.66 -4.57 23.07
N GLU A 117 -0.53 -4.52 23.68
CA GLU A 117 -1.42 -5.69 23.81
C GLU A 117 -1.83 -6.25 22.45
N ILE A 118 -2.23 -5.36 21.53
CA ILE A 118 -2.63 -5.76 20.17
C ILE A 118 -1.44 -6.34 19.40
N LYS A 119 -0.29 -5.68 19.47
CA LYS A 119 0.95 -6.18 18.85
C LYS A 119 1.34 -7.55 19.40
N ALA A 120 1.27 -7.75 20.71
CA ALA A 120 1.57 -9.02 21.34
C ALA A 120 0.57 -10.13 20.99
N PHE A 121 -0.71 -9.81 20.85
CA PHE A 121 -1.72 -10.76 20.38
C PHE A 121 -1.45 -11.20 18.94
N LEU A 122 -1.23 -10.24 18.05
CA LEU A 122 -1.03 -10.51 16.63
C LEU A 122 0.31 -11.24 16.37
N SER A 123 1.38 -10.91 17.08
CA SER A 123 2.66 -11.60 16.98
C SER A 123 2.57 -13.08 17.39
N ARG A 124 1.74 -13.40 18.38
CA ARG A 124 1.48 -14.80 18.77
C ARG A 124 0.68 -15.56 17.71
N LYS A 125 -0.19 -14.87 16.98
CA LYS A 125 -1.04 -15.49 15.96
C LYS A 125 -0.33 -15.70 14.62
N TYR A 126 0.66 -14.86 14.32
CA TYR A 126 1.46 -14.92 13.08
C TYR A 126 2.95 -15.14 13.40
N PRO A 127 3.32 -16.30 13.95
CA PRO A 127 4.70 -16.58 14.33
C PRO A 127 5.62 -16.59 13.08
N GLY A 128 6.80 -16.00 13.22
CA GLY A 128 7.81 -15.96 12.14
C GLY A 128 7.54 -14.93 11.03
N LYS A 129 6.48 -14.12 11.15
CA LYS A 129 6.22 -13.02 10.22
C LYS A 129 6.56 -11.68 10.84
N GLU A 130 7.14 -10.79 10.05
CA GLU A 130 7.34 -9.38 10.42
C GLU A 130 6.02 -8.63 10.23
N LEU A 131 5.45 -8.11 11.30
CA LEU A 131 4.18 -7.38 11.28
C LEU A 131 4.44 -5.88 11.10
N ILE A 132 3.95 -5.32 10.00
CA ILE A 132 4.03 -3.89 9.69
C ILE A 132 2.70 -3.24 10.03
N TYR A 133 2.69 -2.43 11.07
CA TYR A 133 1.47 -1.79 11.57
C TYR A 133 1.21 -0.45 10.88
N GLN A 134 0.01 -0.32 10.32
CA GLN A 134 -0.54 0.95 9.85
C GLN A 134 -1.65 1.38 10.80
N ILE A 135 -1.40 2.41 11.59
CA ILE A 135 -2.34 2.91 12.60
C ILE A 135 -3.07 4.12 12.04
N SER A 136 -4.39 4.08 12.12
CA SER A 136 -5.28 5.20 11.78
C SER A 136 -6.31 5.42 12.87
N ILE A 137 -6.87 6.63 12.92
CA ILE A 137 -7.89 6.99 13.91
C ILE A 137 -9.19 7.26 13.17
N ASN A 138 -10.27 6.62 13.62
CA ASN A 138 -11.61 6.86 13.12
C ASN A 138 -12.58 7.01 14.31
N PRO A 139 -12.95 8.23 14.69
CA PRO A 139 -13.84 8.50 15.81
C PRO A 139 -15.25 7.90 15.67
N SER A 140 -15.65 7.50 14.46
CA SER A 140 -16.96 6.86 14.23
C SER A 140 -17.07 5.46 14.84
N LEU A 141 -15.96 4.86 15.28
CA LEU A 141 -15.93 3.52 15.91
C LEU A 141 -16.42 3.50 17.36
N LEU A 142 -17.06 4.50 17.89
CA LEU A 142 -17.64 4.54 19.26
C LEU A 142 -16.76 3.96 20.39
N GLY A 143 -15.47 3.67 20.12
CA GLY A 143 -14.51 3.10 21.07
C GLY A 143 -13.98 1.73 20.67
N GLY A 144 -12.75 1.42 21.12
CA GLY A 144 -12.03 0.19 20.81
C GLY A 144 -11.17 0.28 19.57
N VAL A 145 -10.87 -0.87 18.96
CA VAL A 145 -9.99 -1.00 17.80
C VAL A 145 -10.48 -2.09 16.86
N ARG A 146 -10.26 -1.88 15.57
CA ARG A 146 -10.45 -2.88 14.53
C ARG A 146 -9.11 -3.10 13.84
N SER A 147 -8.69 -4.35 13.71
CA SER A 147 -7.46 -4.71 12.99
C SER A 147 -7.79 -5.61 11.83
N ARG A 148 -7.22 -5.31 10.66
CA ARG A 148 -7.35 -6.12 9.44
C ARG A 148 -5.98 -6.63 9.02
N ILE A 149 -5.92 -7.92 8.69
CA ILE A 149 -4.73 -8.60 8.18
C ILE A 149 -5.14 -9.42 6.96
N GLY A 150 -4.85 -8.92 5.76
CA GLY A 150 -5.33 -9.54 4.53
C GLY A 150 -6.86 -9.64 4.51
N ASN A 151 -7.38 -10.86 4.53
CA ASN A 151 -8.83 -11.14 4.57
C ASN A 151 -9.38 -11.38 5.98
N GLU A 152 -8.52 -11.42 6.99
CA GLU A 152 -8.95 -11.61 8.39
C GLU A 152 -9.18 -10.27 9.05
N GLU A 153 -10.29 -10.13 9.77
CA GLU A 153 -10.64 -8.93 10.55
C GLU A 153 -10.85 -9.29 12.02
N TYR A 154 -10.22 -8.53 12.89
CA TYR A 154 -10.35 -8.62 14.34
C TYR A 154 -11.01 -7.36 14.83
N ASP A 155 -12.27 -7.47 15.27
CA ASP A 155 -13.07 -6.33 15.73
C ASP A 155 -13.23 -6.37 17.26
N TRP A 156 -12.47 -5.50 17.95
CA TRP A 156 -12.56 -5.28 19.41
C TRP A 156 -13.25 -3.95 19.73
N THR A 157 -14.12 -3.48 18.85
CA THR A 157 -14.92 -2.27 19.12
C THR A 157 -16.05 -2.54 20.12
N PHE A 158 -16.52 -1.49 20.79
CA PHE A 158 -17.69 -1.60 21.64
C PHE A 158 -18.94 -2.03 20.85
N ALA A 159 -19.07 -1.59 19.60
CA ALA A 159 -20.15 -2.01 18.73
C ALA A 159 -20.17 -3.52 18.49
N ALA A 160 -18.99 -4.12 18.25
CA ALA A 160 -18.87 -5.57 18.08
C ALA A 160 -19.23 -6.32 19.38
N ARG A 161 -18.76 -5.83 20.54
CA ARG A 161 -19.12 -6.41 21.85
C ARG A 161 -20.61 -6.37 22.12
N ILE A 162 -21.28 -5.24 21.85
CA ILE A 162 -22.73 -5.10 22.02
C ILE A 162 -23.47 -6.08 21.10
N ARG A 163 -23.00 -6.25 19.85
CA ARG A 163 -23.59 -7.19 18.90
C ARG A 163 -23.48 -8.64 19.43
N GLN A 164 -22.30 -9.04 19.85
CA GLN A 164 -22.07 -10.37 20.44
C GLN A 164 -22.96 -10.64 21.66
N LEU A 165 -23.15 -9.63 22.53
CA LEU A 165 -24.05 -9.75 23.67
C LEU A 165 -25.52 -9.89 23.27
N LYS A 166 -25.99 -9.14 22.28
CA LYS A 166 -27.34 -9.25 21.72
C LYS A 166 -27.59 -10.64 21.10
N ASP A 167 -26.62 -11.15 20.35
CA ASP A 167 -26.70 -12.47 19.72
C ASP A 167 -26.75 -13.58 20.80
N ALA A 168 -25.99 -13.44 21.90
CA ALA A 168 -26.01 -14.39 23.00
C ALA A 168 -27.32 -14.38 23.80
N VAL A 169 -27.96 -13.22 23.93
CA VAL A 169 -29.25 -13.07 24.68
C VAL A 169 -30.44 -13.45 23.80
N GLY A 170 -30.34 -13.22 22.45
CA GLY A 170 -31.42 -13.57 21.52
C GLY A 170 -31.54 -15.06 21.19
N GLN A 171 -30.67 -15.91 21.73
CA GLN A 171 -30.70 -17.38 21.59
C GLN A 171 -31.35 -18.09 22.83
N ILE A 172 -31.92 -17.33 23.77
CA ILE A 172 -32.72 -17.83 24.89
C ILE A 172 -34.21 -17.61 24.57
#